data_cc41313e33d02db1c9416cd64c98b2c7
#
_entry.id   cc41313e33d02db1c9416cd64c98b2c7
#
_cell.length_a   1.000
_cell.length_b   1.000
_cell.length_c   1.000
_cell.angle_alpha   90.00
_cell.angle_beta   90.00
_cell.angle_gamma   90.00
#
_symmetry.space_group_name_H-M   'P 1'
#
loop_
_entity.id
_entity.type
_entity.pdbx_description
1 polymer ?
#
loop_
_entity_poly.entity_id
_entity_poly.type
_entity_poly.pdbx_seq_one_letter_code
_entity_poly.pdbx_strand_id
1 'polypeptide(L)'
;MGKMVNPAELAKRARNLRNAPTPFEKILWKQLSRSQLGGYKFRRQHVIGPYITDFFCPAKGLIVEVDGDTHSPERDTQRDNYLISQRCAVLHFTNRDVGANLDGVLQAILLKLEILPDRWPGLAPTPAPPLKGRGVK
;
A
#
# COMPACT_ATOMS: atom_id res chain seq x y z
N MET A 1 -7.35 -27.08 2.46
CA MET A 1 -7.20 -26.27 3.51
C MET A 1 -6.02 -25.38 3.40
N GLY A 2 -6.26 -24.15 3.52
CA GLY A 2 -5.21 -23.20 3.45
C GLY A 2 -4.24 -23.33 4.61
N LYS A 3 -3.00 -23.10 4.36
CA LYS A 3 -2.00 -23.17 5.34
C LYS A 3 -1.67 -21.79 5.83
N MET A 4 -1.70 -21.59 7.12
CA MET A 4 -1.30 -20.32 7.67
C MET A 4 0.20 -20.20 7.59
N VAL A 5 0.66 -19.13 6.98
CA VAL A 5 2.08 -18.84 6.93
C VAL A 5 2.45 -18.18 8.25
N ASN A 6 3.52 -18.65 8.91
CA ASN A 6 3.88 -18.05 10.18
C ASN A 6 4.50 -16.67 9.98
N PRO A 7 4.46 -15.82 11.01
CA PRO A 7 4.95 -14.45 10.89
C PRO A 7 6.42 -14.33 10.50
N ALA A 8 7.27 -15.24 10.98
CA ALA A 8 8.68 -15.18 10.66
C ALA A 8 8.90 -15.43 9.17
N GLU A 9 8.13 -16.36 8.61
CA GLU A 9 8.23 -16.68 7.20
C GLU A 9 7.72 -15.54 6.33
N LEU A 10 6.63 -14.89 6.76
CA LEU A 10 6.13 -13.73 6.04
C LEU A 10 7.13 -12.58 6.07
N ALA A 11 7.76 -12.34 7.21
CA ALA A 11 8.75 -11.29 7.32
C ALA A 11 9.93 -11.55 6.40
N LYS A 12 10.36 -12.81 6.33
CA LYS A 12 11.46 -13.19 5.44
C LYS A 12 11.08 -12.99 3.97
N ARG A 13 9.85 -13.38 3.63
CA ARG A 13 9.35 -13.23 2.27
C ARG A 13 9.28 -11.76 1.87
N ALA A 14 8.76 -10.93 2.76
CA ALA A 14 8.65 -9.49 2.49
C ALA A 14 10.04 -8.89 2.28
N ARG A 15 11.02 -9.30 3.08
CA ARG A 15 12.38 -8.81 2.93
C ARG A 15 12.95 -9.21 1.59
N ASN A 16 12.73 -10.46 1.18
CA ASN A 16 13.21 -10.93 -0.12
C ASN A 16 12.59 -10.14 -1.26
N LEU A 17 11.29 -9.85 -1.17
CA LEU A 17 10.61 -9.08 -2.20
C LEU A 17 11.12 -7.64 -2.24
N ARG A 18 11.42 -7.03 -1.08
CA ARG A 18 11.99 -5.69 -1.08
C ARG A 18 13.35 -5.66 -1.76
N ASN A 19 14.10 -6.75 -1.66
CA ASN A 19 15.42 -6.82 -2.27
C ASN A 19 15.39 -7.17 -3.75
N ALA A 20 14.25 -7.68 -4.24
CA ALA A 20 14.11 -8.07 -5.63
C ALA A 20 12.77 -7.60 -6.20
N PRO A 21 12.53 -6.29 -6.23
CA PRO A 21 11.27 -5.77 -6.75
C PRO A 21 11.19 -5.95 -8.27
N THR A 22 9.95 -6.01 -8.78
CA THR A 22 9.75 -6.02 -10.23
C THR A 22 10.10 -4.64 -10.79
N PRO A 23 10.35 -4.54 -12.11
CA PRO A 23 10.63 -3.23 -12.72
C PRO A 23 9.52 -2.20 -12.49
N PHE A 24 8.26 -2.64 -12.52
CA PHE A 24 7.15 -1.71 -12.34
C PHE A 24 7.02 -1.28 -10.89
N GLU A 25 7.32 -2.15 -9.94
CA GLU A 25 7.40 -1.77 -8.54
C GLU A 25 8.49 -0.74 -8.32
N LYS A 26 9.64 -0.90 -8.98
CA LYS A 26 10.72 0.07 -8.87
C LYS A 26 10.30 1.44 -9.37
N ILE A 27 9.61 1.47 -10.52
CA ILE A 27 9.15 2.73 -11.10
C ILE A 27 8.24 3.46 -10.11
N LEU A 28 7.29 2.73 -9.55
CA LEU A 28 6.34 3.35 -8.64
C LEU A 28 7.00 3.74 -7.32
N TRP A 29 7.85 2.87 -6.78
CA TRP A 29 8.54 3.17 -5.52
C TRP A 29 9.40 4.42 -5.60
N LYS A 30 10.00 4.67 -6.76
CA LYS A 30 10.79 5.86 -6.96
C LYS A 30 9.96 7.12 -6.72
N GLN A 31 8.66 7.06 -7.00
CA GLN A 31 7.77 8.19 -6.82
C GLN A 31 7.14 8.24 -5.44
N LEU A 32 6.99 7.09 -4.78
CA LEU A 32 6.32 7.01 -3.48
C LEU A 32 7.30 7.12 -2.31
N SER A 33 8.56 6.80 -2.54
CA SER A 33 9.54 6.80 -1.46
C SER A 33 9.81 8.21 -0.97
N ARG A 34 10.33 8.32 0.25
CA ARG A 34 10.75 9.58 0.86
C ARG A 34 9.62 10.59 1.01
N SER A 35 8.40 10.10 1.14
CA SER A 35 7.23 10.97 1.31
C SER A 35 7.08 12.01 0.20
N GLN A 36 7.49 11.67 -1.02
CA GLN A 36 7.46 12.60 -2.14
C GLN A 36 6.05 12.90 -2.62
N LEU A 37 5.15 11.93 -2.55
CA LEU A 37 3.80 12.11 -3.05
C LEU A 37 2.94 12.72 -1.97
N GLY A 38 2.74 14.02 -2.07
CA GLY A 38 1.88 14.74 -1.14
C GLY A 38 2.34 14.71 0.31
N GLY A 39 3.57 14.34 0.56
CA GLY A 39 4.08 14.25 1.92
C GLY A 39 3.72 12.97 2.63
N TYR A 40 3.04 12.05 1.98
CA TYR A 40 2.60 10.79 2.59
C TYR A 40 3.71 9.76 2.58
N LYS A 41 3.89 9.10 3.73
CA LYS A 41 4.91 8.07 3.86
C LYS A 41 4.34 6.73 3.41
N PHE A 42 5.06 6.05 2.53
CA PHE A 42 4.71 4.71 2.07
C PHE A 42 5.77 3.71 2.50
N ARG A 43 5.32 2.49 2.73
CA ARG A 43 6.19 1.33 2.97
C ARG A 43 5.97 0.36 1.84
N ARG A 44 7.03 -0.32 1.42
CA ARG A 44 6.88 -1.35 0.39
C ARG A 44 6.96 -2.73 1.01
N GLN A 45 6.27 -3.66 0.37
CA GLN A 45 6.24 -5.06 0.78
C GLN A 45 5.94 -5.17 2.27
N HIS A 46 4.82 -4.56 2.65
CA HIS A 46 4.40 -4.49 4.04
C HIS A 46 3.43 -5.63 4.35
N VAL A 47 3.69 -6.32 5.45
CA VAL A 47 2.87 -7.46 5.87
C VAL A 47 1.65 -6.98 6.64
N ILE A 48 0.47 -7.41 6.20
CA ILE A 48 -0.79 -7.16 6.91
C ILE A 48 -1.49 -8.50 7.05
N GLY A 49 -1.58 -9.01 8.29
CA GLY A 49 -2.13 -10.34 8.52
C GLY A 49 -1.32 -11.37 7.76
N PRO A 50 -1.99 -12.24 6.97
CA PRO A 50 -1.28 -13.27 6.20
C PRO A 50 -0.83 -12.80 4.83
N TYR A 51 -0.97 -11.50 4.52
CA TYR A 51 -0.70 -10.99 3.19
C TYR A 51 0.46 -10.02 3.18
N ILE A 52 1.18 -9.99 2.06
CA ILE A 52 2.21 -9.00 1.80
C ILE A 52 1.64 -8.04 0.78
N THR A 53 1.61 -6.75 1.13
CA THR A 53 1.10 -5.71 0.24
C THR A 53 2.27 -5.02 -0.45
N ASP A 54 2.07 -4.59 -1.71
CA ASP A 54 3.16 -3.94 -2.44
C ASP A 54 3.57 -2.62 -1.81
N PHE A 55 2.60 -1.73 -1.59
CA PHE A 55 2.85 -0.42 -1.00
C PHE A 55 1.75 -0.11 -0.01
N PHE A 56 2.12 0.46 1.11
CA PHE A 56 1.17 0.76 2.17
C PHE A 56 1.46 2.11 2.79
N CYS A 57 0.41 2.93 2.89
CA CYS A 57 0.47 4.22 3.57
C CYS A 57 -0.23 4.09 4.92
N PRO A 58 0.52 3.99 6.03
CA PRO A 58 -0.12 3.75 7.33
C PRO A 58 -1.07 4.86 7.77
N ALA A 59 -0.76 6.11 7.46
CA ALA A 59 -1.56 7.24 7.93
C ALA A 59 -3.00 7.17 7.43
N LYS A 60 -3.19 6.64 6.23
CA LYS A 60 -4.51 6.57 5.62
C LYS A 60 -5.02 5.14 5.48
N GLY A 61 -4.17 4.16 5.77
CA GLY A 61 -4.55 2.78 5.54
C GLY A 61 -4.74 2.45 4.08
N LEU A 62 -3.99 3.10 3.20
CA LEU A 62 -4.12 2.86 1.77
C LEU A 62 -3.09 1.86 1.30
N ILE A 63 -3.57 0.84 0.61
CA ILE A 63 -2.72 -0.17 -0.02
C ILE A 63 -2.77 0.07 -1.52
N VAL A 64 -1.60 0.06 -2.16
CA VAL A 64 -1.48 0.16 -3.61
C VAL A 64 -0.81 -1.11 -4.10
N GLU A 65 -1.45 -1.77 -5.05
CA GLU A 65 -0.97 -3.02 -5.62
C GLU A 65 -0.69 -2.83 -7.11
N VAL A 66 0.43 -3.38 -7.56
CA VAL A 66 0.77 -3.39 -8.97
C VAL A 66 0.63 -4.83 -9.44
N ASP A 67 -0.34 -5.08 -10.30
CA ASP A 67 -0.69 -6.43 -10.71
C ASP A 67 -0.12 -6.75 -12.08
N GLY A 68 0.44 -7.97 -12.18
CA GLY A 68 0.88 -8.47 -13.46
C GLY A 68 -0.29 -9.00 -14.27
N ASP A 69 0.04 -9.73 -15.32
CA ASP A 69 -0.97 -10.26 -16.23
C ASP A 69 -1.72 -11.45 -15.63
N THR A 70 -1.08 -12.18 -14.74
CA THR A 70 -1.69 -13.39 -14.18
C THR A 70 -2.12 -13.15 -12.75
N HIS A 71 -3.41 -13.24 -12.52
CA HIS A 71 -3.93 -13.17 -11.17
C HIS A 71 -5.26 -13.88 -11.14
N SER A 72 -5.67 -14.31 -9.96
CA SER A 72 -6.92 -15.00 -9.76
C SER A 72 -7.93 -14.03 -9.17
N PRO A 73 -9.04 -13.73 -9.89
CA PRO A 73 -10.04 -12.80 -9.34
C PRO A 73 -10.59 -13.26 -8.00
N GLU A 74 -10.75 -14.56 -7.82
CA GLU A 74 -11.27 -15.08 -6.56
C GLU A 74 -10.33 -14.86 -5.39
N ARG A 75 -9.05 -15.13 -5.60
CA ARG A 75 -8.06 -14.91 -4.57
C ARG A 75 -7.90 -13.43 -4.27
N ASP A 76 -7.96 -12.61 -5.31
CA ASP A 76 -7.87 -11.16 -5.13
C ASP A 76 -9.05 -10.66 -4.31
N THR A 77 -10.24 -11.19 -4.55
CA THR A 77 -11.41 -10.77 -3.80
C THR A 77 -11.30 -11.15 -2.33
N GLN A 78 -10.85 -12.36 -2.03
CA GLN A 78 -10.67 -12.78 -0.64
C GLN A 78 -9.64 -11.92 0.07
N ARG A 79 -8.54 -11.65 -0.61
CA ARG A 79 -7.46 -10.83 -0.07
C ARG A 79 -7.94 -9.42 0.19
N ASP A 80 -8.63 -8.82 -0.78
CA ASP A 80 -9.13 -7.45 -0.63
C ASP A 80 -10.17 -7.38 0.48
N ASN A 81 -11.06 -8.36 0.57
CA ASN A 81 -12.05 -8.37 1.64
C ASN A 81 -11.40 -8.41 3.01
N TYR A 82 -10.36 -9.23 3.16
CA TYR A 82 -9.62 -9.25 4.42
C TYR A 82 -9.01 -7.90 4.73
N LEU A 83 -8.35 -7.30 3.74
CA LEU A 83 -7.67 -6.02 3.96
C LEU A 83 -8.66 -4.91 4.27
N ILE A 84 -9.82 -4.93 3.61
CA ILE A 84 -10.87 -3.96 3.90
C ILE A 84 -11.40 -4.15 5.32
N SER A 85 -11.50 -5.40 5.79
CA SER A 85 -11.93 -5.67 7.15
C SER A 85 -10.94 -5.12 8.18
N GLN A 86 -9.69 -4.90 7.76
CA GLN A 86 -8.66 -4.31 8.61
C GLN A 86 -8.60 -2.79 8.46
N ARG A 87 -9.66 -2.19 7.91
CA ARG A 87 -9.78 -0.74 7.72
C ARG A 87 -8.77 -0.21 6.71
N CYS A 88 -8.47 -1.00 5.70
CA CYS A 88 -7.58 -0.58 4.63
C CYS A 88 -8.38 -0.37 3.37
N ALA A 89 -7.98 0.63 2.58
CA ALA A 89 -8.47 0.80 1.23
C ALA A 89 -7.45 0.21 0.28
N VAL A 90 -7.91 -0.36 -0.82
CA VAL A 90 -7.00 -1.01 -1.77
C VAL A 90 -7.19 -0.41 -3.14
N LEU A 91 -6.10 -0.02 -3.77
CA LEU A 91 -6.08 0.40 -5.18
C LEU A 91 -5.23 -0.58 -5.96
N HIS A 92 -5.73 -1.00 -7.11
CA HIS A 92 -5.03 -1.90 -8.01
C HIS A 92 -4.67 -1.17 -9.29
N PHE A 93 -3.43 -1.29 -9.71
CA PHE A 93 -2.99 -0.80 -11.00
C PHE A 93 -2.28 -1.93 -11.72
N THR A 94 -2.39 -1.95 -13.06
CA THR A 94 -1.69 -2.95 -13.83
C THR A 94 -0.26 -2.49 -14.10
N ASN A 95 0.58 -3.44 -14.49
CA ASN A 95 1.93 -3.09 -14.94
C ASN A 95 1.87 -2.05 -16.07
N ARG A 96 0.90 -2.23 -16.96
CA ARG A 96 0.73 -1.29 -18.08
C ARG A 96 0.40 0.11 -17.58
N ASP A 97 -0.47 0.21 -16.58
CA ASP A 97 -0.80 1.53 -16.02
C ASP A 97 0.44 2.23 -15.51
N VAL A 98 1.26 1.52 -14.75
CA VAL A 98 2.47 2.10 -14.18
C VAL A 98 3.47 2.44 -15.27
N GLY A 99 3.62 1.59 -16.28
CA GLY A 99 4.59 1.82 -17.33
C GLY A 99 4.18 2.86 -18.35
N ALA A 100 2.89 2.95 -18.68
CA ALA A 100 2.42 3.81 -19.75
C ALA A 100 1.74 5.09 -19.26
N ASN A 101 1.24 5.10 -18.00
CA ASN A 101 0.46 6.23 -17.52
C ASN A 101 0.79 6.50 -16.04
N LEU A 102 2.06 6.65 -15.76
CA LEU A 102 2.52 6.84 -14.38
C LEU A 102 1.89 8.07 -13.74
N ASP A 103 1.78 9.18 -14.50
CA ASP A 103 1.18 10.40 -13.96
C ASP A 103 -0.26 10.14 -13.51
N GLY A 104 -1.03 9.42 -14.32
CA GLY A 104 -2.40 9.08 -13.94
C GLY A 104 -2.47 8.21 -12.70
N VAL A 105 -1.55 7.27 -12.59
CA VAL A 105 -1.46 6.41 -11.39
C VAL A 105 -1.19 7.26 -10.17
N LEU A 106 -0.21 8.16 -10.25
CA LEU A 106 0.15 9.00 -9.10
C LEU A 106 -0.99 9.94 -8.73
N GLN A 107 -1.69 10.50 -9.71
CA GLN A 107 -2.83 11.35 -9.43
C GLN A 107 -3.96 10.58 -8.74
N ALA A 108 -4.22 9.37 -9.20
CA ALA A 108 -5.24 8.54 -8.59
C ALA A 108 -4.89 8.20 -7.13
N ILE A 109 -3.63 7.88 -6.88
CA ILE A 109 -3.18 7.59 -5.54
C ILE A 109 -3.34 8.82 -4.64
N LEU A 110 -2.87 9.97 -5.11
CA LEU A 110 -2.93 11.20 -4.31
C LEU A 110 -4.36 11.59 -4.02
N LEU A 111 -5.24 11.50 -5.02
CA LEU A 111 -6.64 11.82 -4.83
C LEU A 111 -7.27 10.92 -3.77
N LYS A 112 -6.95 9.63 -3.82
CA LYS A 112 -7.49 8.69 -2.83
C LYS A 112 -6.96 9.03 -1.44
N LEU A 113 -5.68 9.36 -1.33
CA LEU A 113 -5.10 9.74 -0.05
C LEU A 113 -5.81 10.95 0.55
N GLU A 114 -6.16 11.90 -0.30
CA GLU A 114 -6.79 13.14 0.17
C GLU A 114 -8.22 12.94 0.62
N ILE A 115 -8.94 12.00 0.02
CA ILE A 115 -10.34 11.78 0.42
C ILE A 115 -10.48 10.77 1.54
N LEU A 116 -9.46 9.95 1.81
CA LEU A 116 -9.54 9.00 2.90
C LEU A 116 -9.36 9.69 4.24
N PRO A 117 -10.13 9.28 5.26
CA PRO A 117 -9.90 9.80 6.60
C PRO A 117 -8.60 9.23 7.17
N ASP A 118 -8.09 9.87 8.20
CA ASP A 118 -6.95 9.33 8.91
C ASP A 118 -7.32 7.98 9.48
N ARG A 119 -6.40 7.03 9.40
CA ARG A 119 -6.71 5.66 9.79
C ARG A 119 -6.97 5.53 11.28
N TRP A 120 -6.32 6.37 12.08
CA TRP A 120 -6.41 6.27 13.52
C TRP A 120 -7.02 7.51 14.16
N PRO A 121 -8.20 7.95 13.69
CA PRO A 121 -8.80 9.14 14.31
C PRO A 121 -9.20 8.78 15.74
N GLY A 122 -8.83 9.60 16.68
CA GLY A 122 -9.19 9.35 18.05
C GLY A 122 -8.40 8.25 18.73
N LEU A 123 -7.67 7.47 17.96
CA LEU A 123 -6.80 6.44 18.51
C LEU A 123 -5.34 6.84 18.43
N ALA A 124 -5.05 7.89 17.69
CA ALA A 124 -3.69 8.34 17.51
C ALA A 124 -3.15 8.74 18.87
N PRO A 125 -2.08 8.18 19.26
CA PRO A 125 -1.50 8.60 20.52
C PRO A 125 -0.96 9.98 20.41
N THR A 126 -0.97 10.42 19.65
CA THR A 126 -0.64 11.37 19.37
C THR A 126 -0.73 12.36 18.85
N PRO A 127 -0.43 12.44 18.98
CA PRO A 127 -0.54 13.17 18.69
C PRO A 127 -0.46 13.92 17.92
N ALA A 128 -0.39 13.98 17.91
CA ALA A 128 -0.44 14.32 17.30
C ALA A 128 -0.32 15.06 16.62
N PRO A 129 -0.15 15.32 16.64
CA PRO A 129 -0.19 15.87 16.03
C PRO A 129 -0.21 16.53 15.33
N PRO A 130 -0.24 16.74 15.39
CA PRO A 130 -0.44 17.14 14.72
C PRO A 130 -0.42 17.71 13.97
N LEU A 131 -0.42 17.89 14.11
CA LEU A 131 -0.47 18.04 13.48
C LEU A 131 -0.36 18.57 12.80
N LYS A 132 -0.13 18.90 12.85
CA LYS A 132 0.01 19.03 12.15
C LYS A 132 -0.02 19.15 11.16
N GLY A 133 0.10 19.27 11.08
CA GLY A 133 0.02 19.13 10.04
C GLY A 133 0.22 19.01 9.27
N ARG A 134 0.30 19.23 9.52
CA ARG A 134 0.47 18.73 8.89
C ARG A 134 0.18 18.77 8.15
N GLY A 135 0.13 19.02 8.08
CA GLY A 135 -0.32 18.82 7.24
C GLY A 135 -0.51 18.97 6.82
N VAL A 136 -0.35 19.22 7.24
CA VAL A 136 -0.60 19.13 6.78
C VAL A 136 -0.47 19.26 6.32
N LYS A 137 -0.37 19.61 6.60
CA LYS A 137 -0.34 19.55 5.98
C LYS A 137 -0.32 19.56 5.60
#